data_2c3c1137376abf2c0bf6f147baa75a2b
#
_entry.id   2c3c1137376abf2c0bf6f147baa75a2b
#
_cell.length_a   1.000
_cell.length_b   1.000
_cell.length_c   1.000
_cell.angle_alpha   90.00
_cell.angle_beta   90.00
_cell.angle_gamma   90.00
#
_symmetry.space_group_name_H-M   'P 1'
#
loop_
_entity.id
_entity.type
_entity.pdbx_description
1 polymer ?
#
loop_
_entity_poly.entity_id
_entity_poly.type
_entity_poly.pdbx_seq_one_letter_code
_entity_poly.pdbx_strand_id
1 'polypeptide(L)'
;MHSWFKTCDGLAASLPVTLKRNSVVLTLTILLLSVPAHPQSVPNSPTSANDLARRVVTNELTFQDDHTNWMYRLEKEQYGKKQVEEIVETKEGSLSRLLSINDQPLTAKQQLEEDQRVRELMTSRSAQQKLRRARDAETLQGRRLFKMLPDAFVFSYAGDEGNLVKLSFRPNPSFRAPSLEARVFHDMEGEMWVDCKQERLAGFDGHLTQTVKFGFGLLGHLDKGGHFEVRQAEVVPGHWDMITLRLEMTGKALLFASIGVQKKENHQDFYRVSDDLTLVQAADILNRPLVVADNR
;
A
#
# COMPACT_ATOMS: atom_id res chain seq x y z
N MET A 1 22.28 11.92 28.76
CA MET A 1 21.89 10.73 28.01
C MET A 1 20.49 10.32 28.45
N HIS A 2 19.49 11.11 28.12
CA HIS A 2 18.08 10.80 28.43
C HIS A 2 17.24 11.60 27.46
N SER A 3 16.27 10.96 26.86
CA SER A 3 15.21 11.53 26.01
C SER A 3 15.37 11.29 24.50
N TRP A 4 15.13 10.06 24.07
CA TRP A 4 14.84 9.73 22.66
C TRP A 4 13.81 8.61 22.62
N PHE A 5 12.56 8.91 22.96
CA PHE A 5 11.41 8.08 22.60
C PHE A 5 10.16 8.97 22.67
N LYS A 6 9.86 9.66 21.57
CA LYS A 6 8.50 10.13 21.32
C LYS A 6 7.79 9.01 20.58
N THR A 7 7.20 8.12 21.35
CA THR A 7 6.27 7.12 20.84
C THR A 7 5.01 7.81 20.32
N CYS A 8 4.36 7.21 19.33
CA CYS A 8 3.09 7.66 18.73
C CYS A 8 1.90 7.75 19.73
N ASP A 9 2.13 7.63 21.03
CA ASP A 9 1.13 7.60 22.10
C ASP A 9 0.81 8.98 22.67
N GLY A 10 0.31 9.90 21.88
CA GLY A 10 -0.01 11.18 22.45
C GLY A 10 -0.92 12.08 21.66
N LEU A 11 -2.21 11.75 21.54
CA LEU A 11 -3.26 12.76 21.33
C LEU A 11 -4.67 12.15 21.49
N ALA A 12 -5.03 11.81 22.72
CA ALA A 12 -6.45 11.74 23.11
C ALA A 12 -6.79 13.06 23.79
N ALA A 13 -7.42 13.95 23.07
CA ALA A 13 -7.88 15.24 23.61
C ALA A 13 -9.05 15.04 24.54
N SER A 14 -8.86 15.32 25.84
CA SER A 14 -9.91 15.41 26.85
C SER A 14 -10.64 16.75 26.72
N LEU A 15 -11.93 16.70 26.44
CA LEU A 15 -12.84 17.85 26.58
C LEU A 15 -13.18 18.08 28.07
N PRO A 16 -13.19 19.34 28.55
CA PRO A 16 -13.58 19.64 29.91
C PRO A 16 -15.11 19.69 30.06
N VAL A 17 -15.68 18.83 30.89
CA VAL A 17 -17.06 18.94 31.37
C VAL A 17 -17.04 19.78 32.64
N THR A 18 -17.57 20.98 32.56
CA THR A 18 -17.86 21.84 33.76
C THR A 18 -19.12 21.34 34.43
N LEU A 19 -19.00 20.86 35.66
CA LEU A 19 -20.15 20.58 36.51
C LEU A 19 -20.22 21.59 37.65
N LYS A 20 -21.38 22.23 37.77
CA LYS A 20 -21.74 23.22 38.80
C LYS A 20 -21.82 22.61 40.20
N ARG A 21 -21.31 23.36 41.14
CA ARG A 21 -21.31 23.18 42.59
C ARG A 21 -22.71 23.34 43.15
N ASN A 22 -23.18 22.37 43.97
CA ASN A 22 -24.14 22.61 45.02
C ASN A 22 -23.68 21.89 46.29
N SER A 23 -23.51 22.69 47.33
CA SER A 23 -23.17 22.29 48.70
C SER A 23 -24.35 21.64 49.39
N VAL A 24 -24.15 20.46 49.99
CA VAL A 24 -24.91 20.05 51.19
C VAL A 24 -23.92 19.35 52.13
N VAL A 25 -23.77 19.94 53.27
CA VAL A 25 -23.02 19.43 54.43
C VAL A 25 -23.85 18.32 55.07
N LEU A 26 -23.29 17.12 55.18
CA LEU A 26 -23.75 16.16 56.20
C LEU A 26 -22.56 15.36 56.72
N THR A 27 -22.26 15.61 57.99
CA THR A 27 -21.28 14.86 58.78
C THR A 27 -21.81 13.48 59.13
N LEU A 28 -21.06 12.42 58.82
CA LEU A 28 -21.15 11.16 59.55
C LEU A 28 -19.90 10.29 59.40
N THR A 29 -19.24 10.15 60.52
CA THR A 29 -18.46 9.04 61.09
C THR A 29 -17.64 8.12 60.17
N ILE A 30 -16.35 8.20 60.41
CA ILE A 30 -15.23 7.37 59.89
C ILE A 30 -15.40 5.92 60.34
N LEU A 31 -15.44 5.01 59.36
CA LEU A 31 -15.04 3.61 59.54
C LEU A 31 -13.89 3.31 58.58
N LEU A 32 -12.68 3.22 59.12
CA LEU A 32 -11.46 2.85 58.38
C LEU A 32 -11.54 1.39 57.97
N LEU A 33 -11.97 1.12 56.75
CA LEU A 33 -11.67 -0.11 56.06
C LEU A 33 -10.50 0.18 55.10
N SER A 34 -9.31 -0.19 55.52
CA SER A 34 -8.10 -0.21 54.67
C SER A 34 -8.28 -1.25 53.56
N VAL A 35 -8.76 -0.81 52.41
CA VAL A 35 -8.70 -1.57 51.19
C VAL A 35 -7.26 -1.45 50.66
N PRO A 36 -6.52 -2.55 50.47
CA PRO A 36 -5.20 -2.46 49.83
C PRO A 36 -5.41 -1.94 48.41
N ALA A 37 -4.94 -0.73 48.15
CA ALA A 37 -4.85 -0.19 46.82
C ALA A 37 -3.83 -1.09 46.05
N HIS A 38 -4.37 -2.00 45.25
CA HIS A 38 -3.56 -2.62 44.19
C HIS A 38 -3.17 -1.49 43.24
N PRO A 39 -1.90 -1.23 43.02
CA PRO A 39 -1.50 -0.36 41.92
C PRO A 39 -1.97 -1.08 40.64
N GLN A 40 -3.03 -0.56 40.01
CA GLN A 40 -3.30 -0.88 38.62
C GLN A 40 -2.11 -0.32 37.85
N SER A 41 -1.13 -1.17 37.58
CA SER A 41 -0.13 -0.91 36.60
C SER A 41 -0.86 -0.79 35.25
N VAL A 42 -1.11 0.45 34.85
CA VAL A 42 -1.40 0.78 33.45
C VAL A 42 -0.20 0.25 32.67
N PRO A 43 -0.34 -0.73 31.78
CA PRO A 43 0.76 -1.18 31.00
C PRO A 43 1.06 -0.11 29.93
N ASN A 44 1.83 0.93 30.28
CA ASN A 44 2.57 1.72 29.33
C ASN A 44 3.78 0.93 28.83
N SER A 45 3.54 -0.26 28.32
CA SER A 45 4.54 -0.91 27.51
C SER A 45 4.55 -0.20 26.15
N PRO A 46 5.68 0.32 25.71
CA PRO A 46 5.75 0.93 24.37
C PRO A 46 5.23 -0.10 23.38
N THR A 47 4.33 0.33 22.51
CA THR A 47 3.77 -0.52 21.45
C THR A 47 4.90 -1.23 20.72
N SER A 48 4.84 -2.54 20.62
CA SER A 48 5.89 -3.27 19.91
C SER A 48 5.90 -2.89 18.44
N ALA A 49 7.09 -2.91 17.80
CA ALA A 49 7.19 -2.64 16.36
C ALA A 49 6.33 -3.60 15.53
N ASN A 50 6.18 -4.86 15.97
CA ASN A 50 5.29 -5.83 15.33
C ASN A 50 3.82 -5.45 15.47
N ASP A 51 3.39 -4.90 16.63
CA ASP A 51 2.01 -4.46 16.82
C ASP A 51 1.71 -3.25 15.95
N LEU A 52 2.64 -2.30 15.82
CA LEU A 52 2.50 -1.18 14.90
C LEU A 52 2.38 -1.67 13.45
N ALA A 53 3.27 -2.56 12.99
CA ALA A 53 3.19 -3.14 11.65
C ALA A 53 1.84 -3.86 11.41
N ARG A 54 1.32 -4.57 12.41
CA ARG A 54 0.01 -5.23 12.34
C ARG A 54 -1.14 -4.24 12.20
N ARG A 55 -1.14 -3.13 12.96
CA ARG A 55 -2.15 -2.06 12.80
C ARG A 55 -2.08 -1.41 11.43
N VAL A 56 -0.88 -1.08 10.96
CA VAL A 56 -0.68 -0.52 9.62
C VAL A 56 -1.25 -1.43 8.55
N VAL A 57 -0.92 -2.73 8.58
CA VAL A 57 -1.47 -3.70 7.61
C VAL A 57 -3.00 -3.77 7.70
N THR A 58 -3.57 -3.72 8.91
CA THR A 58 -5.03 -3.72 9.09
C THR A 58 -5.66 -2.45 8.51
N ASN A 59 -5.08 -1.29 8.76
CA ASN A 59 -5.56 -0.01 8.24
C ASN A 59 -5.50 0.01 6.71
N GLU A 60 -4.39 -0.40 6.10
CA GLU A 60 -4.25 -0.47 4.64
C GLU A 60 -5.31 -1.40 4.01
N LEU A 61 -5.55 -2.57 4.59
CA LEU A 61 -6.58 -3.49 4.10
C LEU A 61 -7.99 -2.91 4.20
N THR A 62 -8.27 -2.13 5.26
CA THR A 62 -9.56 -1.45 5.44
C THR A 62 -9.73 -0.32 4.43
N PHE A 63 -8.67 0.47 4.17
CA PHE A 63 -8.71 1.54 3.17
C PHE A 63 -8.88 1.02 1.75
N GLN A 64 -8.30 -0.13 1.42
CA GLN A 64 -8.51 -0.75 0.11
C GLN A 64 -9.97 -1.18 -0.14
N ASP A 65 -10.79 -1.25 0.90
CA ASP A 65 -12.22 -1.53 0.79
C ASP A 65 -13.05 -0.24 0.60
N ASP A 66 -12.45 0.94 0.65
CA ASP A 66 -13.10 2.21 0.30
C ASP A 66 -13.27 2.31 -1.22
N HIS A 67 -14.53 2.39 -1.67
CA HIS A 67 -14.89 2.35 -3.08
C HIS A 67 -14.91 3.76 -3.72
N THR A 68 -13.97 4.61 -3.37
CA THR A 68 -13.81 5.90 -4.04
C THR A 68 -13.05 5.73 -5.35
N ASN A 69 -13.57 6.33 -6.42
CA ASN A 69 -12.96 6.24 -7.75
C ASN A 69 -12.07 7.46 -8.03
N TRP A 70 -10.92 7.18 -8.63
CA TRP A 70 -9.91 8.18 -8.96
C TRP A 70 -9.54 8.13 -10.44
N MET A 71 -9.07 9.26 -10.93
CA MET A 71 -8.36 9.38 -12.19
C MET A 71 -6.92 9.79 -11.85
N TYR A 72 -5.95 9.16 -12.50
CA TYR A 72 -4.54 9.47 -12.28
C TYR A 72 -3.71 9.14 -13.52
N ARG A 73 -2.51 9.69 -13.57
CA ARG A 73 -1.51 9.38 -14.58
C ARG A 73 -0.56 8.32 -14.06
N LEU A 74 -0.36 7.28 -14.87
CA LEU A 74 0.58 6.20 -14.61
C LEU A 74 1.74 6.30 -15.62
N GLU A 75 2.95 6.54 -15.10
CA GLU A 75 4.18 6.33 -15.85
C GLU A 75 4.74 4.98 -15.47
N LYS A 76 4.90 4.09 -16.44
CA LYS A 76 5.46 2.76 -16.22
C LYS A 76 6.62 2.48 -17.13
N GLU A 77 7.64 1.84 -16.59
CA GLU A 77 8.76 1.29 -17.34
C GLU A 77 8.84 -0.21 -17.07
N GLN A 78 8.83 -0.99 -18.13
CA GLN A 78 8.98 -2.44 -18.05
C GLN A 78 9.84 -2.94 -19.20
N TYR A 79 10.90 -3.68 -18.89
CA TYR A 79 11.87 -4.20 -19.86
C TYR A 79 12.42 -3.11 -20.81
N GLY A 80 12.72 -1.93 -20.25
CA GLY A 80 13.25 -0.79 -21.01
C GLY A 80 12.24 -0.06 -21.89
N LYS A 81 10.96 -0.46 -21.87
CA LYS A 81 9.88 0.25 -22.55
C LYS A 81 9.15 1.15 -21.56
N LYS A 82 9.20 2.45 -21.80
CA LYS A 82 8.42 3.44 -21.05
C LYS A 82 7.05 3.65 -21.70
N GLN A 83 6.04 3.79 -20.86
CA GLN A 83 4.67 4.11 -21.28
C GLN A 83 4.06 5.08 -20.28
N VAL A 84 3.29 6.04 -20.79
CA VAL A 84 2.46 6.91 -19.98
C VAL A 84 1.02 6.58 -20.31
N GLU A 85 0.24 6.30 -19.29
CA GLU A 85 -1.19 6.01 -19.39
C GLU A 85 -1.97 6.96 -18.48
N GLU A 86 -3.17 7.27 -18.88
CA GLU A 86 -4.17 7.90 -18.02
C GLU A 86 -5.15 6.83 -17.59
N ILE A 87 -5.40 6.74 -16.29
CA ILE A 87 -6.26 5.72 -15.69
C ILE A 87 -7.49 6.40 -15.12
N VAL A 88 -8.66 5.84 -15.38
CA VAL A 88 -9.91 6.25 -14.73
C VAL A 88 -10.53 5.02 -14.08
N GLU A 89 -10.71 5.08 -12.77
CA GLU A 89 -11.38 4.04 -12.01
C GLU A 89 -12.88 4.15 -12.11
N THR A 90 -13.56 3.02 -12.14
CA THR A 90 -15.00 2.91 -12.16
C THR A 90 -15.46 1.75 -11.28
N LYS A 91 -16.74 1.72 -10.91
CA LYS A 91 -17.32 0.56 -10.22
C LYS A 91 -17.20 -0.76 -11.00
N GLU A 92 -17.01 -0.68 -12.31
CA GLU A 92 -16.88 -1.85 -13.20
C GLU A 92 -15.43 -2.26 -13.42
N GLY A 93 -14.47 -1.48 -12.91
CA GLY A 93 -13.04 -1.65 -13.08
C GLY A 93 -12.39 -0.38 -13.61
N SER A 94 -11.04 -0.36 -13.76
CA SER A 94 -10.36 0.82 -14.32
C SER A 94 -10.26 0.71 -15.83
N LEU A 95 -10.41 1.85 -16.50
CA LEU A 95 -10.10 2.02 -17.90
C LEU A 95 -8.79 2.80 -18.02
N SER A 96 -7.88 2.33 -18.84
CA SER A 96 -6.65 3.05 -19.16
C SER A 96 -6.64 3.53 -20.60
N ARG A 97 -5.92 4.63 -20.85
CA ARG A 97 -5.60 5.12 -22.18
C ARG A 97 -4.13 5.41 -22.29
N LEU A 98 -3.47 4.80 -23.26
CA LEU A 98 -2.06 5.04 -23.56
C LEU A 98 -1.90 6.43 -24.20
N LEU A 99 -0.98 7.24 -23.67
CA LEU A 99 -0.70 8.60 -24.11
C LEU A 99 0.64 8.69 -24.87
N SER A 100 1.67 7.98 -24.39
CA SER A 100 3.01 8.02 -25.01
C SER A 100 3.76 6.72 -24.82
N ILE A 101 4.76 6.49 -25.69
CA ILE A 101 5.70 5.37 -25.62
C ILE A 101 7.10 5.94 -25.78
N ASN A 102 8.03 5.60 -24.86
CA ASN A 102 9.41 6.04 -24.85
C ASN A 102 9.55 7.56 -25.02
N ASP A 103 8.78 8.28 -24.20
CA ASP A 103 8.72 9.76 -24.16
C ASP A 103 8.26 10.42 -25.48
N GLN A 104 7.68 9.63 -26.43
CA GLN A 104 7.12 10.13 -27.68
C GLN A 104 5.60 9.97 -27.70
N PRO A 105 4.85 10.97 -28.16
CA PRO A 105 3.42 10.83 -28.42
C PRO A 105 3.14 9.65 -29.36
N LEU A 106 1.94 9.07 -29.26
CA LEU A 106 1.53 7.99 -30.14
C LEU A 106 1.50 8.45 -31.61
N THR A 107 2.04 7.63 -32.49
CA THR A 107 1.83 7.80 -33.94
C THR A 107 0.35 7.62 -34.31
N ALA A 108 -0.06 8.10 -35.47
CA ALA A 108 -1.45 7.95 -35.94
C ALA A 108 -1.92 6.48 -35.96
N LYS A 109 -1.03 5.54 -36.31
CA LYS A 109 -1.32 4.11 -36.26
C LYS A 109 -1.56 3.64 -34.83
N GLN A 110 -0.68 3.99 -33.90
CA GLN A 110 -0.79 3.62 -32.47
C GLN A 110 -2.05 4.24 -31.83
N GLN A 111 -2.40 5.48 -32.20
CA GLN A 111 -3.65 6.11 -31.77
C GLN A 111 -4.88 5.32 -32.24
N LEU A 112 -4.89 4.90 -33.49
CA LEU A 112 -5.99 4.09 -34.05
C LEU A 112 -6.11 2.73 -33.33
N GLU A 113 -5.00 2.06 -33.07
CA GLU A 113 -4.94 0.80 -32.33
C GLU A 113 -5.46 0.98 -30.89
N GLU A 114 -5.07 2.07 -30.23
CA GLU A 114 -5.51 2.39 -28.88
C GLU A 114 -7.01 2.72 -28.83
N ASP A 115 -7.51 3.49 -29.80
CA ASP A 115 -8.93 3.77 -29.94
C ASP A 115 -9.76 2.50 -30.18
N GLN A 116 -9.22 1.54 -30.93
CA GLN A 116 -9.88 0.24 -31.11
C GLN A 116 -9.88 -0.57 -29.83
N ARG A 117 -8.77 -0.60 -29.06
CA ARG A 117 -8.68 -1.28 -27.77
C ARG A 117 -9.68 -0.72 -26.77
N VAL A 118 -9.77 0.61 -26.65
CA VAL A 118 -10.72 1.28 -25.74
C VAL A 118 -12.17 0.97 -26.17
N ARG A 119 -12.49 1.05 -27.47
CA ARG A 119 -13.82 0.68 -27.98
C ARG A 119 -14.18 -0.78 -27.70
N GLU A 120 -13.23 -1.71 -27.87
CA GLU A 120 -13.46 -3.11 -27.55
C GLU A 120 -13.78 -3.31 -26.06
N LEU A 121 -13.05 -2.66 -25.16
CA LEU A 121 -13.34 -2.71 -23.72
C LEU A 121 -14.71 -2.13 -23.39
N MET A 122 -15.19 -1.09 -24.11
CA MET A 122 -16.52 -0.55 -23.86
C MET A 122 -17.66 -1.45 -24.38
N THR A 123 -17.43 -2.19 -25.47
CA THR A 123 -18.51 -2.91 -26.18
C THR A 123 -18.49 -4.42 -25.92
N SER A 124 -17.34 -5.01 -25.63
CA SER A 124 -17.18 -6.45 -25.47
C SER A 124 -17.28 -6.89 -24.00
N ARG A 125 -18.40 -7.55 -23.64
CA ARG A 125 -18.57 -8.14 -22.30
C ARG A 125 -17.47 -9.15 -21.97
N SER A 126 -16.97 -9.90 -22.94
CA SER A 126 -15.91 -10.88 -22.74
C SER A 126 -14.57 -10.22 -22.40
N ALA A 127 -14.22 -9.12 -23.10
CA ALA A 127 -13.02 -8.33 -22.82
C ALA A 127 -13.10 -7.71 -21.41
N GLN A 128 -14.24 -7.14 -21.03
CA GLN A 128 -14.48 -6.60 -19.69
C GLN A 128 -14.36 -7.67 -18.61
N GLN A 129 -14.95 -8.86 -18.81
CA GLN A 129 -14.85 -9.95 -17.85
C GLN A 129 -13.42 -10.45 -17.70
N LYS A 130 -12.67 -10.57 -18.80
CA LYS A 130 -11.26 -10.98 -18.78
C LYS A 130 -10.42 -9.97 -17.96
N LEU A 131 -10.62 -8.66 -18.21
CA LEU A 131 -9.93 -7.59 -17.48
C LEU A 131 -10.24 -7.64 -15.99
N ARG A 132 -11.52 -7.75 -15.61
CA ARG A 132 -11.94 -7.85 -14.21
C ARG A 132 -11.31 -9.06 -13.51
N ARG A 133 -11.42 -10.25 -14.10
CA ARG A 133 -10.86 -11.49 -13.52
C ARG A 133 -9.35 -11.39 -13.31
N ALA A 134 -8.61 -10.82 -14.26
CA ALA A 134 -7.19 -10.64 -14.14
C ALA A 134 -6.86 -9.70 -12.95
N ARG A 135 -7.55 -8.57 -12.85
CA ARG A 135 -7.39 -7.62 -11.76
C ARG A 135 -7.78 -8.21 -10.41
N ASP A 136 -8.95 -8.85 -10.31
CA ASP A 136 -9.43 -9.43 -9.06
C ASP A 136 -8.45 -10.49 -8.54
N ALA A 137 -7.89 -11.29 -9.44
CA ALA A 137 -6.88 -12.29 -9.09
C ALA A 137 -5.59 -11.64 -8.57
N GLU A 138 -5.09 -10.60 -9.25
CA GLU A 138 -3.89 -9.85 -8.85
C GLU A 138 -4.10 -9.15 -7.50
N THR A 139 -5.22 -8.44 -7.35
CA THR A 139 -5.58 -7.76 -6.10
C THR A 139 -5.69 -8.76 -4.94
N LEU A 140 -6.38 -9.88 -5.14
CA LEU A 140 -6.55 -10.90 -4.11
C LEU A 140 -5.21 -11.52 -3.70
N GLN A 141 -4.33 -11.78 -4.65
CA GLN A 141 -2.97 -12.30 -4.39
C GLN A 141 -2.14 -11.28 -3.61
N GLY A 142 -2.13 -10.03 -4.04
CA GLY A 142 -1.43 -8.94 -3.36
C GLY A 142 -1.92 -8.77 -1.91
N ARG A 143 -3.24 -8.71 -1.70
CA ARG A 143 -3.83 -8.61 -0.35
C ARG A 143 -3.47 -9.80 0.54
N ARG A 144 -3.43 -11.01 0.00
CA ARG A 144 -3.01 -12.22 0.77
C ARG A 144 -1.56 -12.11 1.23
N LEU A 145 -0.65 -11.72 0.35
CA LEU A 145 0.76 -11.56 0.70
C LEU A 145 0.94 -10.42 1.70
N PHE A 146 0.30 -9.28 1.47
CA PHE A 146 0.38 -8.12 2.36
C PHE A 146 -0.12 -8.44 3.78
N LYS A 147 -1.22 -9.19 3.90
CA LYS A 147 -1.77 -9.63 5.19
C LYS A 147 -0.80 -10.50 6.00
N MET A 148 0.14 -11.17 5.33
CA MET A 148 1.10 -12.05 6.01
C MET A 148 2.30 -11.29 6.59
N LEU A 149 2.56 -10.04 6.18
CA LEU A 149 3.77 -9.30 6.56
C LEU A 149 4.04 -9.27 8.08
N PRO A 150 3.04 -9.00 8.96
CA PRO A 150 3.28 -8.96 10.41
C PRO A 150 3.66 -10.31 11.03
N ASP A 151 3.31 -11.40 10.37
CA ASP A 151 3.64 -12.76 10.82
C ASP A 151 4.89 -13.29 10.14
N ALA A 152 5.16 -12.85 8.89
CA ALA A 152 6.31 -13.24 8.10
C ALA A 152 7.61 -12.60 8.58
N PHE A 153 7.53 -11.44 9.24
CA PHE A 153 8.69 -10.67 9.66
C PHE A 153 8.70 -10.36 11.14
N VAL A 154 9.90 -10.18 11.67
CA VAL A 154 10.16 -9.56 12.97
C VAL A 154 10.56 -8.11 12.70
N PHE A 155 9.76 -7.17 13.22
CA PHE A 155 9.99 -5.75 13.10
C PHE A 155 10.73 -5.18 14.31
N SER A 156 11.53 -4.16 14.08
CA SER A 156 12.26 -3.41 15.13
C SER A 156 12.25 -1.94 14.77
N TYR A 157 12.12 -1.06 15.75
CA TYR A 157 12.27 0.38 15.53
C TYR A 157 13.68 0.70 15.05
N ALA A 158 13.78 1.47 13.94
CA ALA A 158 15.04 1.85 13.31
C ALA A 158 15.28 3.36 13.29
N GLY A 159 14.35 4.16 13.81
CA GLY A 159 14.45 5.62 13.91
C GLY A 159 13.21 6.33 13.40
N ASP A 160 13.30 7.66 13.32
CA ASP A 160 12.25 8.53 12.85
C ASP A 160 12.79 9.40 11.70
N GLU A 161 11.97 9.64 10.68
CA GLU A 161 12.26 10.53 9.55
C GLU A 161 11.11 11.54 9.41
N GLY A 162 11.22 12.68 10.10
CA GLY A 162 10.16 13.70 10.15
C GLY A 162 8.90 13.20 10.85
N ASN A 163 7.81 13.01 10.11
CA ASN A 163 6.54 12.47 10.62
C ASN A 163 6.42 10.95 10.46
N LEU A 164 7.46 10.30 9.94
CA LEU A 164 7.47 8.87 9.69
C LEU A 164 8.28 8.15 10.75
N VAL A 165 7.74 7.05 11.26
CA VAL A 165 8.50 6.05 12.00
C VAL A 165 9.06 5.04 11.03
N LYS A 166 10.35 4.76 11.18
CA LYS A 166 11.06 3.77 10.41
C LYS A 166 11.18 2.47 11.20
N LEU A 167 10.75 1.38 10.62
CA LEU A 167 10.91 0.03 11.14
C LEU A 167 11.86 -0.74 10.21
N SER A 168 12.85 -1.43 10.77
CA SER A 168 13.56 -2.48 10.05
C SER A 168 12.81 -3.79 10.19
N PHE A 169 12.86 -4.64 9.18
CA PHE A 169 12.29 -5.98 9.24
C PHE A 169 13.27 -7.05 8.75
N ARG A 170 13.13 -8.23 9.32
CA ARG A 170 13.89 -9.44 8.95
C ARG A 170 12.98 -10.65 9.01
N PRO A 171 13.31 -11.76 8.32
CA PRO A 171 12.50 -12.97 8.35
C PRO A 171 12.19 -13.45 9.77
N ASN A 172 10.94 -13.85 9.98
CA ASN A 172 10.53 -14.55 11.20
C ASN A 172 10.83 -16.05 11.05
N PRO A 173 11.76 -16.64 11.85
CA PRO A 173 12.10 -18.04 11.71
C PRO A 173 10.93 -19.00 11.99
N SER A 174 9.91 -18.54 12.70
CA SER A 174 8.72 -19.33 13.04
C SER A 174 7.64 -19.27 11.95
N PHE A 175 7.77 -18.37 10.97
CA PHE A 175 6.81 -18.25 9.89
C PHE A 175 6.79 -19.52 9.02
N ARG A 176 5.60 -19.97 8.64
CA ARG A 176 5.40 -21.08 7.70
C ARG A 176 4.73 -20.54 6.46
N ALA A 177 5.47 -20.43 5.36
CA ALA A 177 4.95 -19.92 4.11
C ALA A 177 3.84 -20.84 3.56
N PRO A 178 2.59 -20.34 3.41
CA PRO A 178 1.47 -21.16 2.95
C PRO A 178 1.45 -21.38 1.43
N SER A 179 2.27 -20.63 0.68
CA SER A 179 2.37 -20.71 -0.78
C SER A 179 3.80 -20.56 -1.26
N LEU A 180 4.04 -20.84 -2.55
CA LEU A 180 5.36 -20.68 -3.15
C LEU A 180 5.81 -19.21 -3.16
N GLU A 181 4.88 -18.30 -3.44
CA GLU A 181 5.15 -16.86 -3.47
C GLU A 181 5.53 -16.35 -2.08
N ALA A 182 4.86 -16.83 -1.03
CA ALA A 182 5.17 -16.45 0.35
C ALA A 182 6.54 -16.94 0.84
N ARG A 183 7.18 -17.88 0.14
CA ARG A 183 8.54 -18.35 0.49
C ARG A 183 9.58 -17.25 0.36
N VAL A 184 9.33 -16.26 -0.49
CA VAL A 184 10.24 -15.12 -0.65
C VAL A 184 10.49 -14.39 0.66
N PHE A 185 9.52 -14.41 1.59
CA PHE A 185 9.64 -13.75 2.89
C PHE A 185 10.69 -14.39 3.83
N HIS A 186 11.10 -15.63 3.59
CA HIS A 186 12.16 -16.28 4.37
C HIS A 186 13.56 -15.70 4.10
N ASP A 187 13.72 -15.03 2.95
CA ASP A 187 15.01 -14.53 2.50
C ASP A 187 14.97 -13.03 2.17
N MET A 188 13.95 -12.30 2.66
CA MET A 188 13.75 -10.88 2.45
C MET A 188 13.96 -10.10 3.75
N GLU A 189 14.75 -9.03 3.69
CA GLU A 189 14.89 -8.05 4.76
C GLU A 189 14.81 -6.63 4.20
N GLY A 190 14.61 -5.64 5.06
CA GLY A 190 14.51 -4.27 4.62
C GLY A 190 13.91 -3.32 5.65
N GLU A 191 13.23 -2.29 5.15
CA GLU A 191 12.68 -1.20 5.93
C GLU A 191 11.24 -0.89 5.57
N MET A 192 10.47 -0.43 6.55
CA MET A 192 9.09 0.00 6.44
C MET A 192 8.94 1.38 7.07
N TRP A 193 8.33 2.31 6.38
CA TRP A 193 8.01 3.65 6.87
C TRP A 193 6.52 3.75 7.16
N VAL A 194 6.21 4.29 8.32
CA VAL A 194 4.84 4.43 8.83
C VAL A 194 4.56 5.89 9.14
N ASP A 195 3.49 6.46 8.58
CA ASP A 195 2.96 7.74 9.05
C ASP A 195 2.34 7.57 10.43
N CYS A 196 2.88 8.30 11.42
CA CYS A 196 2.47 8.17 12.82
C CYS A 196 1.06 8.67 13.10
N LYS A 197 0.57 9.65 12.33
CA LYS A 197 -0.73 10.29 12.61
C LYS A 197 -1.90 9.39 12.20
N GLN A 198 -1.74 8.75 11.04
CA GLN A 198 -2.81 7.95 10.46
C GLN A 198 -2.52 6.45 10.52
N GLU A 199 -1.33 6.07 11.03
CA GLU A 199 -0.82 4.69 11.02
C GLU A 199 -0.96 4.06 9.63
N ARG A 200 -0.55 4.82 8.59
CA ARG A 200 -0.56 4.40 7.19
C ARG A 200 0.83 3.97 6.75
N LEU A 201 0.87 3.06 5.80
CA LEU A 201 2.09 2.67 5.13
C LEU A 201 2.59 3.82 4.24
N ALA A 202 3.72 4.44 4.59
CA ALA A 202 4.36 5.45 3.74
C ALA A 202 5.42 4.84 2.81
N GLY A 203 5.98 3.68 3.17
CA GLY A 203 6.95 3.00 2.34
C GLY A 203 7.28 1.60 2.83
N PHE A 204 7.64 0.75 1.89
CA PHE A 204 8.18 -0.58 2.13
C PHE A 204 9.28 -0.84 1.12
N ASP A 205 10.47 -1.15 1.61
CA ASP A 205 11.65 -1.42 0.81
C ASP A 205 12.26 -2.73 1.28
N GLY A 206 12.34 -3.72 0.40
CA GLY A 206 12.84 -5.04 0.74
C GLY A 206 13.74 -5.61 -0.35
N HIS A 207 14.75 -6.35 0.07
CA HIS A 207 15.64 -7.05 -0.84
C HIS A 207 15.89 -8.49 -0.43
N LEU A 208 16.19 -9.33 -1.40
CA LEU A 208 16.51 -10.74 -1.19
C LEU A 208 17.96 -10.88 -0.73
N THR A 209 18.15 -11.42 0.48
CA THR A 209 19.48 -11.67 1.08
C THR A 209 20.15 -12.91 0.53
N GLN A 210 19.35 -13.83 -0.02
CA GLN A 210 19.81 -15.09 -0.60
C GLN A 210 18.98 -15.44 -1.85
N THR A 211 19.47 -16.46 -2.58
CA THR A 211 18.72 -17.05 -3.69
C THR A 211 17.55 -17.88 -3.18
N VAL A 212 16.33 -17.51 -3.53
CA VAL A 212 15.09 -18.23 -3.16
C VAL A 212 14.84 -19.36 -4.15
N LYS A 213 14.89 -20.61 -3.69
CA LYS A 213 14.68 -21.80 -4.52
C LYS A 213 13.24 -22.32 -4.40
N PHE A 214 12.62 -22.64 -5.52
CA PHE A 214 11.29 -23.22 -5.60
C PHE A 214 11.38 -24.70 -6.04
N GLY A 215 10.65 -25.59 -5.32
CA GLY A 215 10.69 -27.03 -5.61
C GLY A 215 12.10 -27.61 -5.58
N PHE A 216 12.90 -27.30 -4.55
CA PHE A 216 14.31 -27.69 -4.43
C PHE A 216 15.20 -27.17 -5.58
N GLY A 217 14.78 -26.09 -6.27
CA GLY A 217 15.45 -25.54 -7.45
C GLY A 217 14.99 -26.13 -8.78
N LEU A 218 14.16 -27.19 -8.77
CA LEU A 218 13.65 -27.81 -9.99
C LEU A 218 12.60 -26.94 -10.70
N LEU A 219 11.78 -26.20 -9.92
CA LEU A 219 10.76 -25.29 -10.47
C LEU A 219 11.36 -23.92 -10.80
N GLY A 220 12.53 -23.59 -10.27
CA GLY A 220 13.21 -22.33 -10.52
C GLY A 220 13.77 -21.70 -9.25
N HIS A 221 14.29 -20.48 -9.42
CA HIS A 221 14.80 -19.67 -8.33
C HIS A 221 14.71 -18.18 -8.67
N LEU A 222 14.68 -17.34 -7.62
CA LEU A 222 14.96 -15.91 -7.71
C LEU A 222 16.36 -15.66 -7.16
N ASP A 223 17.10 -14.80 -7.82
CA ASP A 223 18.47 -14.49 -7.45
C ASP A 223 18.53 -13.60 -6.21
N LYS A 224 19.61 -13.75 -5.45
CA LYS A 224 19.99 -12.81 -4.39
C LYS A 224 20.06 -11.38 -4.95
N GLY A 225 19.66 -10.39 -4.13
CA GLY A 225 19.67 -8.97 -4.51
C GLY A 225 18.43 -8.51 -5.25
N GLY A 226 17.45 -9.42 -5.52
CA GLY A 226 16.13 -8.99 -5.99
C GLY A 226 15.53 -7.96 -5.05
N HIS A 227 14.91 -6.89 -5.59
CA HIS A 227 14.48 -5.71 -4.86
C HIS A 227 13.01 -5.41 -5.13
N PHE A 228 12.30 -4.98 -4.07
CA PHE A 228 10.90 -4.54 -4.10
C PHE A 228 10.77 -3.26 -3.28
N GLU A 229 10.25 -2.21 -3.89
CA GLU A 229 9.99 -0.93 -3.23
C GLU A 229 8.58 -0.45 -3.56
N VAL A 230 7.86 -0.03 -2.52
CA VAL A 230 6.60 0.70 -2.62
C VAL A 230 6.71 1.98 -1.81
N ARG A 231 6.24 3.09 -2.38
CA ARG A 231 6.02 4.34 -1.66
C ARG A 231 4.57 4.75 -1.81
N GLN A 232 3.99 5.20 -0.70
CA GLN A 232 2.66 5.78 -0.64
C GLN A 232 2.73 7.18 -0.04
N ALA A 233 1.78 8.01 -0.41
CA ALA A 233 1.64 9.35 0.16
C ALA A 233 0.15 9.74 0.21
N GLU A 234 -0.16 10.72 1.04
CA GLU A 234 -1.44 11.41 0.98
C GLU A 234 -1.44 12.31 -0.26
N VAL A 235 -2.00 11.79 -1.36
CA VAL A 235 -1.97 12.44 -2.69
C VAL A 235 -2.98 13.58 -2.82
N VAL A 236 -4.07 13.49 -2.06
CA VAL A 236 -5.01 14.59 -1.76
C VAL A 236 -5.46 14.46 -0.31
N PRO A 237 -5.96 15.52 0.34
CA PRO A 237 -6.39 15.45 1.74
C PRO A 237 -7.34 14.28 2.01
N GLY A 238 -6.94 13.38 2.91
CA GLY A 238 -7.70 12.19 3.29
C GLY A 238 -7.58 10.98 2.37
N HIS A 239 -6.87 11.09 1.24
CA HIS A 239 -6.66 9.97 0.33
C HIS A 239 -5.17 9.62 0.18
N TRP A 240 -4.84 8.41 0.62
CA TRP A 240 -3.52 7.83 0.45
C TRP A 240 -3.51 6.89 -0.74
N ASP A 241 -2.48 7.00 -1.57
CA ASP A 241 -2.31 6.09 -2.70
C ASP A 241 -0.83 5.79 -2.95
N MET A 242 -0.58 4.75 -3.74
CA MET A 242 0.75 4.39 -4.18
C MET A 242 1.26 5.42 -5.19
N ILE A 243 2.40 6.03 -4.88
CA ILE A 243 3.07 6.99 -5.77
C ILE A 243 4.24 6.36 -6.53
N THR A 244 4.84 5.31 -5.98
CA THR A 244 5.93 4.59 -6.63
C THR A 244 5.85 3.10 -6.34
N LEU A 245 6.05 2.29 -7.37
CA LEU A 245 6.37 0.86 -7.28
C LEU A 245 7.65 0.59 -8.06
N ARG A 246 8.60 -0.09 -7.45
CA ARG A 246 9.77 -0.65 -8.14
C ARG A 246 9.89 -2.13 -7.81
N LEU A 247 10.02 -2.94 -8.84
CA LEU A 247 10.23 -4.37 -8.72
C LEU A 247 11.35 -4.79 -9.67
N GLU A 248 12.45 -5.25 -9.10
CA GLU A 248 13.63 -5.71 -9.82
C GLU A 248 13.99 -7.11 -9.31
N MET A 249 13.53 -8.13 -10.01
CA MET A 249 13.77 -9.53 -9.69
C MET A 249 14.34 -10.24 -10.90
N THR A 250 15.41 -10.98 -10.69
CA THR A 250 15.97 -11.88 -11.71
C THR A 250 15.97 -13.32 -11.20
N GLY A 251 16.08 -14.28 -12.10
CA GLY A 251 16.09 -15.68 -11.73
C GLY A 251 15.92 -16.62 -12.91
N LYS A 252 15.58 -17.86 -12.63
CA LYS A 252 15.28 -18.88 -13.65
C LYS A 252 14.02 -19.66 -13.29
N ALA A 253 13.20 -19.98 -14.29
CA ALA A 253 12.07 -20.89 -14.18
C ALA A 253 12.27 -22.10 -15.06
N LEU A 254 11.69 -23.24 -14.63
CA LEU A 254 11.56 -24.49 -15.40
C LEU A 254 12.65 -24.70 -16.47
N LEU A 255 13.71 -25.41 -16.12
CA LEU A 255 14.69 -25.94 -17.06
C LEU A 255 15.38 -24.90 -17.96
N PHE A 256 15.75 -23.71 -17.38
CA PHE A 256 16.61 -22.68 -18.04
C PHE A 256 15.94 -21.43 -18.62
N ALA A 257 14.64 -21.26 -18.56
CA ALA A 257 14.02 -20.00 -18.93
C ALA A 257 14.43 -18.90 -17.92
N SER A 258 15.14 -17.86 -18.37
CA SER A 258 15.44 -16.71 -17.52
C SER A 258 14.14 -15.98 -17.18
N ILE A 259 13.93 -15.73 -15.88
CA ILE A 259 12.87 -14.84 -15.41
C ILE A 259 13.57 -13.54 -15.03
N GLY A 260 13.10 -12.44 -15.60
CA GLY A 260 13.44 -11.11 -15.10
C GLY A 260 12.15 -10.33 -14.98
N VAL A 261 11.88 -9.73 -13.85
CA VAL A 261 10.84 -8.73 -13.71
C VAL A 261 11.53 -7.43 -13.38
N GLN A 262 11.46 -6.48 -14.32
CA GLN A 262 11.89 -5.11 -14.14
C GLN A 262 10.65 -4.26 -14.39
N LYS A 263 10.11 -3.72 -13.32
CA LYS A 263 8.89 -2.89 -13.36
C LYS A 263 9.12 -1.68 -12.49
N LYS A 264 8.89 -0.51 -13.05
CA LYS A 264 8.85 0.76 -12.32
C LYS A 264 7.56 1.47 -12.70
N GLU A 265 6.85 1.93 -11.70
CA GLU A 265 5.61 2.70 -11.84
C GLU A 265 5.69 3.96 -10.98
N ASN A 266 5.25 5.10 -11.55
CA ASN A 266 5.02 6.33 -10.82
C ASN A 266 3.57 6.75 -11.10
N HIS A 267 2.82 6.98 -10.03
CA HIS A 267 1.44 7.43 -10.08
C HIS A 267 1.40 8.90 -9.65
N GLN A 268 0.72 9.73 -10.42
CA GLN A 268 0.66 11.18 -10.20
C GLN A 268 -0.63 11.78 -10.75
N ASP A 269 -0.85 13.07 -10.49
CA ASP A 269 -2.00 13.81 -11.00
C ASP A 269 -3.34 13.17 -10.62
N PHE A 270 -3.56 12.94 -9.32
CA PHE A 270 -4.79 12.32 -8.81
C PHE A 270 -5.95 13.31 -8.79
N TYR A 271 -7.08 12.89 -9.38
CA TYR A 271 -8.33 13.64 -9.39
C TYR A 271 -9.48 12.75 -8.96
N ARG A 272 -10.35 13.24 -8.06
CA ARG A 272 -11.58 12.53 -7.70
C ARG A 272 -12.54 12.50 -8.86
N VAL A 273 -13.08 11.31 -9.17
CA VAL A 273 -14.18 11.13 -10.12
C VAL A 273 -15.42 10.60 -9.42
N SER A 274 -16.57 10.54 -10.13
CA SER A 274 -17.81 10.04 -9.54
C SER A 274 -17.70 8.55 -9.17
N ASP A 275 -18.21 8.17 -7.99
CA ASP A 275 -18.23 6.79 -7.55
C ASP A 275 -19.17 5.90 -8.39
N ASP A 276 -20.14 6.51 -9.07
CA ASP A 276 -21.08 5.84 -9.98
C ASP A 276 -20.61 5.82 -11.44
N LEU A 277 -19.36 6.22 -11.70
CA LEU A 277 -18.83 6.31 -13.05
C LEU A 277 -18.89 4.95 -13.76
N THR A 278 -19.44 4.95 -14.98
CA THR A 278 -19.47 3.77 -15.86
C THR A 278 -18.25 3.75 -16.77
N LEU A 279 -17.90 2.58 -17.34
CA LEU A 279 -16.82 2.47 -18.33
C LEU A 279 -17.02 3.38 -19.55
N VAL A 280 -18.26 3.60 -19.98
CA VAL A 280 -18.57 4.51 -21.10
C VAL A 280 -18.23 5.95 -20.75
N GLN A 281 -18.65 6.40 -19.56
CA GLN A 281 -18.33 7.75 -19.08
C GLN A 281 -16.82 7.93 -18.84
N ALA A 282 -16.12 6.88 -18.34
CA ALA A 282 -14.68 6.90 -18.21
C ALA A 282 -13.98 7.05 -19.56
N ALA A 283 -14.46 6.35 -20.61
CA ALA A 283 -13.94 6.51 -21.97
C ALA A 283 -14.18 7.93 -22.51
N ASP A 284 -15.32 8.52 -22.23
CA ASP A 284 -15.62 9.91 -22.61
C ASP A 284 -14.67 10.91 -21.92
N ILE A 285 -14.31 10.66 -20.66
CA ILE A 285 -13.33 11.46 -19.93
C ILE A 285 -11.95 11.32 -20.61
N LEU A 286 -11.49 10.10 -20.84
CA LEU A 286 -10.18 9.82 -21.45
C LEU A 286 -10.07 10.27 -22.92
N ASN A 287 -11.18 10.48 -23.62
CA ASN A 287 -11.20 10.96 -24.99
C ASN A 287 -11.18 12.50 -25.09
N ARG A 288 -11.40 13.22 -23.98
CA ARG A 288 -11.31 14.69 -23.98
C ARG A 288 -9.84 15.11 -23.99
N PRO A 289 -9.46 16.09 -24.82
CA PRO A 289 -8.14 16.68 -24.68
C PRO A 289 -8.05 17.28 -23.27
N LEU A 290 -7.01 16.93 -22.53
CA LEU A 290 -6.73 17.55 -21.24
C LEU A 290 -6.57 19.06 -21.46
N VAL A 291 -7.56 19.83 -21.03
CA VAL A 291 -7.36 21.26 -20.83
C VAL A 291 -6.49 21.36 -19.57
N VAL A 292 -5.17 21.43 -19.78
CA VAL A 292 -4.26 21.81 -18.71
C VAL A 292 -4.70 23.18 -18.27
N ALA A 293 -5.39 23.26 -17.13
CA ALA A 293 -5.65 24.54 -16.48
C ALA A 293 -4.27 25.05 -16.08
N ASP A 294 -3.77 25.99 -16.87
CA ASP A 294 -2.55 26.76 -16.57
C ASP A 294 -2.86 27.62 -15.33
N ASN A 295 -2.67 27.04 -14.15
CA ASN A 295 -2.70 27.77 -12.89
C ASN A 295 -1.40 28.56 -12.80
N ARG A 296 -1.38 29.74 -13.46
CA ARG A 296 -0.42 30.81 -13.15
C ARG A 296 -0.79 31.53 -11.88
#